data_8b474a1a6d3296b4fe67f6b646fb4c16
#
_entry.id   8b474a1a6d3296b4fe67f6b646fb4c16
#
_cell.length_a   1.000
_cell.length_b   1.000
_cell.length_c   1.000
_cell.angle_alpha   90.00
_cell.angle_beta   90.00
_cell.angle_gamma   90.00
#
_symmetry.space_group_name_H-M   'P 1'
#
loop_
_entity.id
_entity.type
_entity.pdbx_description
1 polymer ?
#
loop_
_entity_poly.entity_id
_entity_poly.type
_entity_poly.pdbx_seq_one_letter_code
_entity_poly.pdbx_strand_id
1 'polypeptide(L)'
;MNLRSVTIAGIIGVLALSVVGFALNSGGTTHEDKLRIAYFPNIVHAVPIVGMEQGYFAEELGPDIYIETRVFDSGPQVIESLFSNSIDVAYVGPGPAINGHLNSQNKNVRILAGATSGGASFVVHPNSEISSASDFAGKRIAAPQIGNTQDVSLRNYLSKHGLQSVEKGGSVTVYNIPYPDIHTLFVKGEIDGAWVVEPWATILETELDGKRLFYEEDLWPDKQFASALIIGNTDYIRNNPETVSSFLQSHRNTVKWINENPIETRNVFNAFLKSYLGQSLSNEVVDTALSNLQITDDPLLDSIYLFAEQADSLGYLGRHGYDISEIFYYDSDSVEAMT
;
A
#
# COMPACT_ATOMS: atom_id res chain seq x y z
N MET A 1 -56.75 31.39 36.28
CA MET A 1 -57.89 30.82 36.99
C MET A 1 -57.59 29.31 37.24
N ASN A 2 -57.39 28.99 38.54
CA ASN A 2 -57.36 27.70 39.21
C ASN A 2 -56.49 26.58 38.67
N LEU A 3 -55.35 26.31 39.28
CA LEU A 3 -55.05 25.41 40.44
C LEU A 3 -55.89 24.16 40.54
N ARG A 4 -55.23 22.99 40.49
CA ARG A 4 -55.36 21.97 41.50
C ARG A 4 -54.15 20.99 41.46
N SER A 5 -53.36 21.08 42.55
CA SER A 5 -52.41 20.08 43.00
C SER A 5 -53.15 18.81 43.43
N VAL A 6 -52.58 17.63 43.16
CA VAL A 6 -52.87 16.44 43.96
C VAL A 6 -51.56 15.71 44.24
N THR A 7 -51.19 15.79 45.49
CA THR A 7 -50.15 15.02 46.20
C THR A 7 -50.75 13.65 46.54
N ILE A 8 -50.06 12.53 46.23
CA ILE A 8 -50.27 11.27 46.91
C ILE A 8 -48.92 10.69 47.31
N ALA A 9 -48.84 10.51 48.62
CA ALA A 9 -47.70 9.96 49.32
C ALA A 9 -47.76 8.42 49.39
N GLY A 10 -46.60 7.81 49.33
CA GLY A 10 -46.18 6.68 50.16
C GLY A 10 -46.72 5.31 49.81
N ILE A 11 -45.77 4.39 49.60
CA ILE A 11 -45.63 3.13 50.32
C ILE A 11 -44.22 2.58 50.03
N ILE A 12 -43.40 2.47 51.07
CA ILE A 12 -42.12 1.77 51.09
C ILE A 12 -42.44 0.29 51.22
N GLY A 13 -42.08 -0.49 50.20
CA GLY A 13 -42.10 -1.96 50.27
C GLY A 13 -40.67 -2.48 50.06
N VAL A 14 -40.01 -2.86 51.17
CA VAL A 14 -38.76 -3.59 51.17
C VAL A 14 -39.05 -5.02 50.70
N LEU A 15 -38.65 -5.39 49.55
CA LEU A 15 -38.56 -6.77 49.09
C LEU A 15 -37.08 -7.08 48.83
N ALA A 16 -36.49 -7.81 49.80
CA ALA A 16 -35.20 -8.45 49.63
C ALA A 16 -35.36 -9.59 48.61
N LEU A 17 -34.95 -9.38 47.38
CA LEU A 17 -34.78 -10.41 46.36
C LEU A 17 -33.31 -10.83 46.35
N SER A 18 -33.07 -12.06 46.81
CA SER A 18 -31.85 -12.83 46.64
C SER A 18 -31.51 -12.94 45.14
N VAL A 19 -30.56 -12.12 44.67
CA VAL A 19 -29.96 -12.29 43.36
C VAL A 19 -29.00 -13.46 43.44
N VAL A 20 -29.46 -14.64 43.00
CA VAL A 20 -28.58 -15.72 42.60
C VAL A 20 -27.83 -15.24 41.36
N GLY A 21 -26.56 -14.89 41.53
CA GLY A 21 -25.68 -14.52 40.46
C GLY A 21 -25.47 -15.69 39.48
N PHE A 22 -26.19 -15.70 38.39
CA PHE A 22 -25.80 -16.43 37.21
C PHE A 22 -24.67 -15.60 36.58
N ALA A 23 -23.44 -15.92 36.92
CA ALA A 23 -22.28 -15.48 36.14
C ALA A 23 -22.40 -16.17 34.78
N LEU A 24 -23.01 -15.48 33.81
CA LEU A 24 -22.81 -15.78 32.43
C LEU A 24 -21.35 -15.44 32.17
N ASN A 25 -20.51 -16.47 32.20
CA ASN A 25 -19.17 -16.43 31.67
C ASN A 25 -19.30 -16.28 30.16
N SER A 26 -19.56 -15.05 29.68
CA SER A 26 -19.27 -14.64 28.31
C SER A 26 -17.78 -14.66 28.22
N GLY A 27 -17.21 -15.82 27.91
CA GLY A 27 -15.87 -15.98 27.43
C GLY A 27 -15.76 -15.24 26.08
N GLY A 28 -15.66 -13.93 26.16
CA GLY A 28 -15.05 -13.18 25.11
C GLY A 28 -13.61 -13.67 25.07
N THR A 29 -13.23 -14.35 24.00
CA THR A 29 -11.83 -14.59 23.67
C THR A 29 -11.17 -13.22 23.59
N THR A 30 -10.53 -12.78 24.67
CA THR A 30 -9.54 -11.72 24.61
C THR A 30 -8.39 -12.33 23.84
N HIS A 31 -8.30 -12.06 22.53
CA HIS A 31 -7.10 -12.33 21.78
C HIS A 31 -5.99 -11.49 22.43
N GLU A 32 -5.11 -12.15 23.19
CA GLU A 32 -3.99 -11.46 23.87
C GLU A 32 -2.99 -10.92 22.85
N ASP A 33 -2.90 -11.60 21.68
CA ASP A 33 -1.98 -11.22 20.62
C ASP A 33 -2.73 -10.73 19.36
N LYS A 34 -2.22 -9.64 18.77
CA LYS A 34 -2.85 -8.96 17.66
C LYS A 34 -1.81 -8.60 16.59
N LEU A 35 -2.15 -8.85 15.32
CA LEU A 35 -1.40 -8.37 14.16
C LEU A 35 -2.23 -7.41 13.34
N ARG A 36 -1.79 -6.14 13.23
CA ARG A 36 -2.46 -5.09 12.47
C ARG A 36 -1.75 -4.89 11.14
N ILE A 37 -2.43 -5.24 10.04
CA ILE A 37 -1.89 -5.26 8.69
C ILE A 37 -2.49 -4.11 7.89
N ALA A 38 -1.63 -3.29 7.26
CA ALA A 38 -2.06 -2.22 6.36
C ALA A 38 -1.72 -2.52 4.90
N TYR A 39 -2.58 -2.09 3.98
CA TYR A 39 -2.37 -2.20 2.53
C TYR A 39 -3.23 -1.21 1.76
N PHE A 40 -3.08 -1.14 0.42
CA PHE A 40 -3.87 -0.28 -0.46
C PHE A 40 -4.85 -1.09 -1.30
N PRO A 41 -6.01 -0.52 -1.69
CA PRO A 41 -7.07 -1.23 -2.43
C PRO A 41 -6.78 -1.22 -3.94
N ASN A 42 -5.61 -1.70 -4.35
CA ASN A 42 -5.23 -1.83 -5.75
C ASN A 42 -4.50 -3.15 -6.00
N ILE A 43 -4.36 -3.56 -7.26
CA ILE A 43 -3.87 -4.89 -7.62
C ILE A 43 -2.37 -5.11 -7.36
N VAL A 44 -1.58 -4.03 -7.21
CA VAL A 44 -0.18 -4.13 -6.78
C VAL A 44 -0.10 -4.72 -5.36
N HIS A 45 -1.19 -4.61 -4.59
CA HIS A 45 -1.38 -5.21 -3.28
C HIS A 45 -2.21 -6.52 -3.33
N ALA A 46 -2.11 -7.28 -4.43
CA ALA A 46 -2.85 -8.54 -4.57
C ALA A 46 -2.53 -9.53 -3.45
N VAL A 47 -1.27 -9.58 -2.97
CA VAL A 47 -0.88 -10.56 -1.94
C VAL A 47 -1.63 -10.38 -0.63
N PRO A 48 -1.65 -9.19 0.02
CA PRO A 48 -2.43 -9.02 1.24
C PRO A 48 -3.94 -9.17 1.02
N ILE A 49 -4.46 -8.73 -0.13
CA ILE A 49 -5.89 -8.88 -0.45
C ILE A 49 -6.26 -10.36 -0.54
N VAL A 50 -5.53 -11.15 -1.33
CA VAL A 50 -5.79 -12.59 -1.49
C VAL A 50 -5.57 -13.33 -0.17
N GLY A 51 -4.47 -13.05 0.54
CA GLY A 51 -4.16 -13.70 1.81
C GLY A 51 -5.25 -13.50 2.87
N MET A 52 -5.85 -12.31 2.91
CA MET A 52 -6.97 -11.99 3.81
C MET A 52 -8.29 -12.61 3.33
N GLU A 53 -8.67 -12.40 2.07
CA GLU A 53 -9.96 -12.86 1.53
C GLU A 53 -10.06 -14.39 1.47
N GLN A 54 -8.94 -15.09 1.25
CA GLN A 54 -8.89 -16.55 1.27
C GLN A 54 -8.64 -17.16 2.67
N GLY A 55 -8.36 -16.31 3.66
CA GLY A 55 -8.13 -16.75 5.04
C GLY A 55 -6.73 -17.35 5.28
N TYR A 56 -5.81 -17.28 4.33
CA TYR A 56 -4.48 -17.89 4.45
C TYR A 56 -3.67 -17.34 5.62
N PHE A 57 -3.76 -16.03 5.89
CA PHE A 57 -3.09 -15.45 7.04
C PHE A 57 -3.68 -15.96 8.36
N ALA A 58 -5.01 -16.06 8.44
CA ALA A 58 -5.66 -16.57 9.65
C ALA A 58 -5.38 -18.05 9.90
N GLU A 59 -5.28 -18.86 8.84
CA GLU A 59 -4.95 -20.29 8.93
C GLU A 59 -3.53 -20.49 9.48
N GLU A 60 -2.54 -19.76 8.96
CA GLU A 60 -1.13 -19.90 9.35
C GLU A 60 -0.85 -19.30 10.74
N LEU A 61 -1.47 -18.16 11.07
CA LEU A 61 -1.28 -17.49 12.35
C LEU A 61 -2.03 -18.19 13.51
N GLY A 62 -3.04 -18.99 13.18
CA GLY A 62 -3.82 -19.72 14.15
C GLY A 62 -4.85 -18.86 14.90
N PRO A 63 -5.67 -19.50 15.78
CA PRO A 63 -6.82 -18.84 16.40
C PRO A 63 -6.45 -17.86 17.53
N ASP A 64 -5.23 -17.91 18.03
CA ASP A 64 -4.79 -17.08 19.15
C ASP A 64 -4.38 -15.67 18.70
N ILE A 65 -4.08 -15.48 17.40
CA ILE A 65 -3.69 -14.18 16.83
C ILE A 65 -4.91 -13.55 16.16
N TYR A 66 -5.32 -12.38 16.66
CA TYR A 66 -6.36 -11.58 16.01
C TYR A 66 -5.77 -10.69 14.92
N ILE A 67 -6.23 -10.88 13.68
CA ILE A 67 -5.81 -10.04 12.54
C ILE A 67 -6.77 -8.86 12.40
N GLU A 68 -6.23 -7.64 12.45
CA GLU A 68 -6.94 -6.41 12.11
C GLU A 68 -6.35 -5.82 10.83
N THR A 69 -7.19 -5.52 9.85
CA THR A 69 -6.76 -4.90 8.60
C THR A 69 -7.12 -3.43 8.56
N ARG A 70 -6.25 -2.62 7.92
CA ARG A 70 -6.48 -1.22 7.63
C ARG A 70 -6.12 -0.90 6.20
N VAL A 71 -7.06 -0.34 5.47
CA VAL A 71 -6.88 0.09 4.09
C VAL A 71 -6.56 1.59 4.08
N PHE A 72 -5.50 1.95 3.35
CA PHE A 72 -5.00 3.31 3.23
C PHE A 72 -4.99 3.76 1.77
N ASP A 73 -4.88 5.07 1.55
CA ASP A 73 -4.81 5.67 0.22
C ASP A 73 -3.40 6.18 -0.13
N SER A 74 -2.48 6.24 0.85
CA SER A 74 -1.14 6.77 0.63
C SER A 74 -0.08 6.22 1.60
N GLY A 75 1.16 6.10 1.08
CA GLY A 75 2.30 5.62 1.85
C GLY A 75 2.66 6.46 3.07
N PRO A 76 2.71 7.80 3.00
CA PRO A 76 2.97 8.64 4.18
C PRO A 76 2.02 8.39 5.35
N GLN A 77 0.73 8.18 5.11
CA GLN A 77 -0.24 7.83 6.17
C GLN A 77 0.08 6.49 6.85
N VAL A 78 0.55 5.51 6.08
CA VAL A 78 1.01 4.22 6.61
C VAL A 78 2.20 4.40 7.54
N ILE A 79 3.19 5.20 7.14
CA ILE A 79 4.38 5.47 7.96
C ILE A 79 4.01 6.16 9.28
N GLU A 80 3.13 7.17 9.25
CA GLU A 80 2.61 7.79 10.46
C GLU A 80 1.89 6.79 11.38
N SER A 81 1.15 5.85 10.79
CA SER A 81 0.45 4.80 11.53
C SER A 81 1.40 3.77 12.15
N LEU A 82 2.52 3.45 11.48
CA LEU A 82 3.60 2.63 12.06
C LEU A 82 4.28 3.35 13.24
N PHE A 83 4.59 4.65 13.09
CA PHE A 83 5.24 5.44 14.15
C PHE A 83 4.35 5.61 15.38
N SER A 84 3.03 5.71 15.19
CA SER A 84 2.06 5.79 16.29
C SER A 84 1.70 4.42 16.88
N ASN A 85 2.32 3.33 16.43
CA ASN A 85 1.99 1.95 16.79
C ASN A 85 0.49 1.61 16.57
N SER A 86 -0.12 2.24 15.55
CA SER A 86 -1.51 1.95 15.16
C SER A 86 -1.62 0.75 14.22
N ILE A 87 -0.53 0.39 13.56
CA ILE A 87 -0.33 -0.81 12.74
C ILE A 87 1.02 -1.43 13.05
N ASP A 88 1.20 -2.71 12.71
CA ASP A 88 2.39 -3.50 13.03
C ASP A 88 3.20 -3.80 11.78
N VAL A 89 2.51 -4.18 10.71
CA VAL A 89 3.10 -4.45 9.39
C VAL A 89 2.29 -3.76 8.30
N ALA A 90 2.92 -3.46 7.17
CA ALA A 90 2.25 -2.82 6.07
C ALA A 90 2.85 -3.23 4.73
N TYR A 91 2.01 -3.25 3.70
CA TYR A 91 2.44 -3.30 2.32
C TYR A 91 2.52 -1.88 1.77
N VAL A 92 3.68 -1.47 1.27
CA VAL A 92 3.93 -0.13 0.73
C VAL A 92 4.96 -0.16 -0.39
N GLY A 93 5.05 0.91 -1.16
CA GLY A 93 6.13 1.10 -2.13
C GLY A 93 7.47 1.49 -1.48
N PRO A 94 8.59 1.44 -2.25
CA PRO A 94 9.92 1.75 -1.76
C PRO A 94 10.07 3.19 -1.24
N GLY A 95 9.42 4.17 -1.83
CA GLY A 95 9.50 5.56 -1.38
C GLY A 95 9.11 5.74 0.08
N PRO A 96 7.89 5.39 0.49
CA PRO A 96 7.47 5.40 1.89
C PRO A 96 8.35 4.52 2.79
N ALA A 97 8.76 3.32 2.35
CA ALA A 97 9.60 2.42 3.15
C ALA A 97 10.94 3.06 3.53
N ILE A 98 11.65 3.63 2.54
CA ILE A 98 12.94 4.30 2.75
C ILE A 98 12.77 5.55 3.61
N ASN A 99 11.79 6.40 3.30
CA ASN A 99 11.51 7.59 4.09
C ASN A 99 11.14 7.26 5.54
N GLY A 100 10.34 6.21 5.76
CA GLY A 100 9.98 5.73 7.09
C GLY A 100 11.20 5.26 7.87
N HIS A 101 12.08 4.47 7.24
CA HIS A 101 13.31 4.00 7.86
C HIS A 101 14.20 5.18 8.28
N LEU A 102 14.50 6.10 7.38
CA LEU A 102 15.39 7.23 7.64
C LEU A 102 14.82 8.22 8.67
N ASN A 103 13.53 8.55 8.57
CA ASN A 103 12.88 9.49 9.50
C ASN A 103 12.74 8.92 10.92
N SER A 104 12.77 7.61 11.07
CA SER A 104 12.83 6.94 12.37
C SER A 104 14.24 6.84 12.95
N GLN A 105 15.24 7.47 12.34
CA GLN A 105 16.65 7.32 12.68
C GLN A 105 17.09 5.84 12.64
N ASN A 106 16.64 5.12 11.61
CA ASN A 106 16.92 3.71 11.33
C ASN A 106 16.41 2.72 12.42
N LYS A 107 15.42 3.11 13.23
CA LYS A 107 15.00 2.31 14.39
C LYS A 107 13.64 1.64 14.26
N ASN A 108 12.68 2.27 13.58
CA ASN A 108 11.28 1.86 13.69
C ASN A 108 10.71 1.12 12.49
N VAL A 109 11.41 1.10 11.35
CA VAL A 109 10.91 0.47 10.12
C VAL A 109 11.96 -0.43 9.51
N ARG A 110 11.56 -1.67 9.17
CA ARG A 110 12.36 -2.63 8.41
C ARG A 110 11.55 -3.19 7.25
N ILE A 111 12.23 -3.47 6.14
CA ILE A 111 11.67 -4.26 5.03
C ILE A 111 11.80 -5.72 5.40
N LEU A 112 10.68 -6.44 5.36
CA LEU A 112 10.58 -7.85 5.74
C LEU A 112 10.63 -8.78 4.52
N ALA A 113 10.01 -8.36 3.41
CA ALA A 113 9.93 -9.12 2.17
C ALA A 113 9.52 -8.21 1.00
N GLY A 114 9.65 -8.70 -0.22
CA GLY A 114 8.96 -8.17 -1.39
C GLY A 114 7.48 -8.54 -1.38
N ALA A 115 6.72 -7.98 -2.31
CA ALA A 115 5.36 -8.40 -2.60
C ALA A 115 5.06 -8.32 -4.10
N THR A 116 5.53 -7.27 -4.76
CA THR A 116 5.26 -7.05 -6.19
C THR A 116 6.40 -6.26 -6.83
N SER A 117 6.77 -6.67 -8.05
CA SER A 117 7.66 -5.95 -8.97
C SER A 117 6.87 -5.49 -10.19
N GLY A 118 7.24 -4.35 -10.79
CA GLY A 118 6.57 -3.79 -11.97
C GLY A 118 5.21 -3.18 -11.68
N GLY A 119 4.36 -3.10 -12.68
CA GLY A 119 2.98 -2.65 -12.55
C GLY A 119 2.80 -1.15 -12.35
N ALA A 120 3.78 -0.33 -12.70
CA ALA A 120 3.63 1.10 -12.82
C ALA A 120 3.92 1.55 -14.25
N SER A 121 3.30 2.62 -14.70
CA SER A 121 3.44 3.10 -16.09
C SER A 121 3.20 4.59 -16.19
N PHE A 122 3.74 5.18 -17.26
CA PHE A 122 3.32 6.49 -17.71
C PHE A 122 2.30 6.36 -18.85
N VAL A 123 1.09 6.89 -18.62
CA VAL A 123 0.01 6.88 -19.62
C VAL A 123 -0.27 8.30 -20.08
N VAL A 124 -0.24 8.49 -21.40
CA VAL A 124 -0.46 9.76 -22.10
C VAL A 124 -1.93 9.90 -22.46
N HIS A 125 -2.50 11.07 -22.21
CA HIS A 125 -3.87 11.39 -22.62
C HIS A 125 -4.02 11.36 -24.16
N PRO A 126 -5.09 10.81 -24.74
CA PRO A 126 -5.25 10.64 -26.20
C PRO A 126 -5.12 11.93 -27.00
N ASN A 127 -5.50 13.08 -26.41
CA ASN A 127 -5.37 14.39 -27.03
C ASN A 127 -4.01 15.07 -26.78
N SER A 128 -3.07 14.40 -26.11
CA SER A 128 -1.73 14.92 -25.85
C SER A 128 -0.76 14.45 -26.93
N GLU A 129 0.18 15.30 -27.29
CA GLU A 129 1.23 15.02 -28.28
C GLU A 129 2.51 14.46 -27.64
N ILE A 130 2.45 14.01 -26.36
CA ILE A 130 3.62 13.42 -25.70
C ILE A 130 3.97 12.10 -26.38
N SER A 131 5.19 12.02 -26.91
CA SER A 131 5.76 10.82 -27.55
C SER A 131 7.18 10.50 -27.05
N SER A 132 7.80 11.46 -26.39
CA SER A 132 9.16 11.37 -25.84
C SER A 132 9.32 12.26 -24.61
N ALA A 133 10.43 12.10 -23.89
CA ALA A 133 10.72 12.90 -22.70
C ALA A 133 10.75 14.42 -22.96
N SER A 134 11.24 14.86 -24.12
CA SER A 134 11.30 16.29 -24.48
C SER A 134 9.92 16.95 -24.53
N ASP A 135 8.87 16.17 -24.81
CA ASP A 135 7.51 16.68 -24.99
C ASP A 135 6.81 16.98 -23.66
N PHE A 136 7.42 16.63 -22.51
CA PHE A 136 6.89 16.94 -21.18
C PHE A 136 6.96 18.45 -20.85
N ALA A 137 7.83 19.22 -21.55
CA ALA A 137 7.95 20.65 -21.31
C ALA A 137 6.61 21.37 -21.53
N GLY A 138 6.16 22.13 -20.53
CA GLY A 138 4.88 22.84 -20.55
C GLY A 138 3.65 21.98 -20.33
N LYS A 139 3.79 20.68 -20.10
CA LYS A 139 2.68 19.75 -19.89
C LYS A 139 2.24 19.66 -18.43
N ARG A 140 1.02 19.18 -18.26
CA ARG A 140 0.34 18.94 -16.97
C ARG A 140 0.35 17.44 -16.70
N ILE A 141 1.15 17.01 -15.77
CA ILE A 141 1.36 15.60 -15.45
C ILE A 141 0.83 15.32 -14.06
N ALA A 142 0.13 14.21 -13.87
CA ALA A 142 -0.32 13.77 -12.56
C ALA A 142 0.52 12.59 -12.06
N ALA A 143 0.72 12.56 -10.75
CA ALA A 143 1.29 11.46 -9.99
C ALA A 143 0.61 11.42 -8.61
N PRO A 144 0.71 10.30 -7.85
CA PRO A 144 0.16 10.26 -6.49
C PRO A 144 0.88 11.24 -5.56
N GLN A 145 0.51 11.19 -4.28
CA GLN A 145 0.96 12.11 -3.25
C GLN A 145 2.49 12.28 -3.23
N ILE A 146 2.94 13.50 -2.92
CA ILE A 146 4.36 13.85 -2.78
C ILE A 146 5.07 12.87 -1.84
N GLY A 147 6.22 12.35 -2.29
CA GLY A 147 7.00 11.36 -1.56
C GLY A 147 6.52 9.91 -1.72
N ASN A 148 5.43 9.67 -2.43
CA ASN A 148 5.11 8.34 -2.93
C ASN A 148 6.10 7.89 -4.01
N THR A 149 6.18 6.60 -4.21
CA THR A 149 7.11 5.99 -5.17
C THR A 149 7.00 6.64 -6.57
N GLN A 150 5.80 6.75 -7.14
CA GLN A 150 5.60 7.28 -8.49
C GLN A 150 5.88 8.79 -8.60
N ASP A 151 5.75 9.57 -7.53
CA ASP A 151 6.16 10.98 -7.53
C ASP A 151 7.69 11.10 -7.65
N VAL A 152 8.43 10.28 -6.89
CA VAL A 152 9.89 10.22 -6.98
C VAL A 152 10.33 9.75 -8.36
N SER A 153 9.71 8.69 -8.90
CA SER A 153 10.01 8.15 -10.23
C SER A 153 9.78 9.20 -11.33
N LEU A 154 8.65 9.90 -11.30
CA LEU A 154 8.36 10.99 -12.26
C LEU A 154 9.42 12.09 -12.20
N ARG A 155 9.74 12.57 -11.00
CA ARG A 155 10.72 13.66 -10.84
C ARG A 155 12.13 13.25 -11.23
N ASN A 156 12.51 12.00 -10.95
CA ASN A 156 13.76 11.43 -11.41
C ASN A 156 13.80 11.32 -12.94
N TYR A 157 12.71 10.85 -13.57
CA TYR A 157 12.59 10.81 -15.03
C TYR A 157 12.75 12.19 -15.63
N LEU A 158 12.06 13.20 -15.12
CA LEU A 158 12.18 14.58 -15.57
C LEU A 158 13.63 15.09 -15.43
N SER A 159 14.26 14.88 -14.28
CA SER A 159 15.65 15.30 -14.00
C SER A 159 16.64 14.67 -14.95
N LYS A 160 16.54 13.36 -15.22
CA LYS A 160 17.40 12.63 -16.18
C LYS A 160 17.30 13.19 -17.61
N HIS A 161 16.19 13.85 -17.94
CA HIS A 161 15.98 14.45 -19.28
C HIS A 161 16.11 15.98 -19.27
N GLY A 162 16.73 16.56 -18.23
CA GLY A 162 16.98 18.00 -18.14
C GLY A 162 15.72 18.84 -17.90
N LEU A 163 14.65 18.20 -17.41
CA LEU A 163 13.38 18.83 -17.09
C LEU A 163 13.19 18.91 -15.57
N GLN A 164 12.36 19.87 -15.13
CA GLN A 164 11.98 20.02 -13.75
C GLN A 164 10.52 20.48 -13.65
N SER A 165 9.91 20.25 -12.49
CA SER A 165 8.60 20.78 -12.21
C SER A 165 8.63 22.30 -12.00
N VAL A 166 7.48 22.93 -12.18
CA VAL A 166 7.31 24.39 -12.00
C VAL A 166 7.72 24.84 -10.59
N GLU A 167 7.44 24.03 -9.55
CA GLU A 167 7.83 24.34 -8.16
C GLU A 167 9.37 24.36 -7.97
N LYS A 168 10.11 23.71 -8.87
CA LYS A 168 11.58 23.72 -8.89
C LYS A 168 12.16 24.66 -9.93
N GLY A 169 11.32 25.55 -10.52
CA GLY A 169 11.74 26.52 -11.54
C GLY A 169 11.78 25.98 -12.97
N GLY A 170 11.26 24.77 -13.20
CA GLY A 170 11.14 24.17 -14.54
C GLY A 170 9.83 24.51 -15.25
N SER A 171 9.45 23.68 -16.21
CA SER A 171 8.32 23.92 -17.10
C SER A 171 7.19 22.88 -16.97
N VAL A 172 7.36 21.78 -16.22
CA VAL A 172 6.36 20.73 -16.09
C VAL A 172 5.46 21.00 -14.88
N THR A 173 4.17 21.09 -15.09
CA THR A 173 3.20 21.20 -14.00
C THR A 173 2.92 19.80 -13.45
N VAL A 174 3.25 19.53 -12.18
CA VAL A 174 2.99 18.25 -11.54
C VAL A 174 1.84 18.36 -10.55
N TYR A 175 0.79 17.56 -10.76
CA TYR A 175 -0.34 17.43 -9.84
C TYR A 175 -0.14 16.18 -8.97
N ASN A 176 0.06 16.37 -7.68
CA ASN A 176 0.17 15.27 -6.71
C ASN A 176 -1.20 15.03 -6.07
N ILE A 177 -1.97 14.08 -6.61
CA ILE A 177 -3.37 13.83 -6.27
C ILE A 177 -3.66 12.32 -6.22
N PRO A 178 -4.72 11.89 -5.50
CA PRO A 178 -5.13 10.48 -5.46
C PRO A 178 -5.51 9.92 -6.84
N TYR A 179 -5.37 8.61 -7.02
CA TYR A 179 -5.69 7.95 -8.30
C TYR A 179 -7.12 8.21 -8.82
N PRO A 180 -8.20 8.22 -8.00
CA PRO A 180 -9.54 8.56 -8.48
C PRO A 180 -9.63 9.98 -9.04
N ASP A 181 -8.88 10.94 -8.48
CA ASP A 181 -8.80 12.30 -8.96
C ASP A 181 -7.99 12.38 -10.27
N ILE A 182 -6.88 11.61 -10.37
CA ILE A 182 -6.13 11.46 -11.63
C ILE A 182 -7.06 10.98 -12.74
N HIS A 183 -7.83 9.92 -12.50
CA HIS A 183 -8.82 9.42 -13.45
C HIS A 183 -9.82 10.52 -13.86
N THR A 184 -10.35 11.26 -12.89
CA THR A 184 -11.31 12.35 -13.15
C THR A 184 -10.71 13.46 -14.01
N LEU A 185 -9.47 13.89 -13.73
CA LEU A 185 -8.81 14.93 -14.54
C LEU A 185 -8.41 14.40 -15.92
N PHE A 186 -8.08 13.13 -16.03
CA PHE A 186 -7.80 12.48 -17.32
C PHE A 186 -9.07 12.46 -18.19
N VAL A 187 -10.22 12.04 -17.67
CA VAL A 187 -11.51 12.08 -18.38
C VAL A 187 -11.84 13.48 -18.90
N LYS A 188 -11.53 14.52 -18.12
CA LYS A 188 -11.79 15.92 -18.49
C LYS A 188 -10.78 16.51 -19.45
N GLY A 189 -9.65 15.82 -19.73
CA GLY A 189 -8.53 16.37 -20.50
C GLY A 189 -7.80 17.52 -19.77
N GLU A 190 -7.89 17.56 -18.44
CA GLU A 190 -7.22 18.57 -17.63
C GLU A 190 -5.76 18.24 -17.31
N ILE A 191 -5.33 17.00 -17.61
CA ILE A 191 -3.93 16.55 -17.57
C ILE A 191 -3.52 15.94 -18.90
N ASP A 192 -2.24 16.04 -19.22
CA ASP A 192 -1.66 15.57 -20.47
C ASP A 192 -1.12 14.14 -20.37
N GLY A 193 -0.92 13.65 -19.14
CA GLY A 193 -0.51 12.29 -18.83
C GLY A 193 -0.40 12.07 -17.33
N ALA A 194 -0.22 10.81 -16.94
CA ALA A 194 -0.12 10.41 -15.55
C ALA A 194 0.84 9.25 -15.34
N TRP A 195 1.58 9.29 -14.22
CA TRP A 195 2.38 8.17 -13.72
C TRP A 195 1.58 7.43 -12.67
N VAL A 196 1.11 6.25 -13.00
CA VAL A 196 0.14 5.50 -12.20
C VAL A 196 0.51 4.03 -12.09
N VAL A 197 -0.02 3.36 -11.07
CA VAL A 197 0.10 1.90 -10.89
C VAL A 197 -1.13 1.17 -11.47
N GLU A 198 -1.01 -0.14 -11.64
CA GLU A 198 -2.14 -1.00 -11.97
C GLU A 198 -3.16 -1.07 -10.80
N PRO A 199 -4.47 -1.15 -11.07
CA PRO A 199 -5.11 -1.29 -12.38
C PRO A 199 -5.34 0.06 -13.10
N TRP A 200 -4.94 1.18 -12.50
CA TRP A 200 -5.22 2.52 -13.04
C TRP A 200 -4.58 2.75 -14.41
N ALA A 201 -3.35 2.23 -14.63
CA ALA A 201 -2.72 2.34 -15.94
C ALA A 201 -3.56 1.64 -17.02
N THR A 202 -4.01 0.42 -16.77
CA THR A 202 -4.86 -0.35 -17.68
C THR A 202 -6.23 0.33 -17.88
N ILE A 203 -6.86 0.87 -16.83
CA ILE A 203 -8.11 1.61 -16.93
C ILE A 203 -7.95 2.84 -17.84
N LEU A 204 -6.91 3.65 -17.64
CA LEU A 204 -6.68 4.84 -18.49
C LEU A 204 -6.43 4.45 -19.94
N GLU A 205 -5.82 3.31 -20.20
CA GLU A 205 -5.52 2.81 -21.56
C GLU A 205 -6.77 2.20 -22.22
N THR A 206 -7.47 1.32 -21.53
CA THR A 206 -8.57 0.53 -22.15
C THR A 206 -9.93 1.23 -22.13
N GLU A 207 -10.20 2.06 -21.13
CA GLU A 207 -11.50 2.71 -20.97
C GLU A 207 -11.50 4.17 -21.44
N LEU A 208 -10.31 4.81 -21.52
CA LEU A 208 -10.18 6.23 -21.84
C LEU A 208 -9.25 6.50 -23.05
N ASP A 209 -8.95 5.48 -23.85
CA ASP A 209 -8.09 5.56 -25.04
C ASP A 209 -6.69 6.16 -24.75
N GLY A 210 -6.23 6.09 -23.50
CA GLY A 210 -4.90 6.52 -23.10
C GLY A 210 -3.82 5.70 -23.80
N LYS A 211 -2.66 6.28 -24.01
CA LYS A 211 -1.53 5.60 -24.62
C LYS A 211 -0.43 5.38 -23.60
N ARG A 212 -0.09 4.14 -23.30
CA ARG A 212 1.06 3.79 -22.48
C ARG A 212 2.35 4.19 -23.20
N LEU A 213 3.10 5.12 -22.64
CA LEU A 213 4.35 5.59 -23.22
C LEU A 213 5.49 4.61 -22.90
N PHE A 214 5.51 4.11 -21.65
CA PHE A 214 6.45 3.10 -21.18
C PHE A 214 5.92 2.42 -19.90
N TYR A 215 6.42 1.25 -19.62
CA TYR A 215 6.34 0.61 -18.32
C TYR A 215 7.48 1.11 -17.45
N GLU A 216 7.25 1.35 -16.16
CA GLU A 216 8.29 1.88 -15.28
C GLU A 216 9.48 0.92 -15.17
N GLU A 217 9.24 -0.38 -15.10
CA GLU A 217 10.28 -1.39 -15.06
C GLU A 217 11.24 -1.36 -16.27
N ASP A 218 10.80 -0.87 -17.43
CA ASP A 218 11.68 -0.68 -18.60
C ASP A 218 12.80 0.36 -18.36
N LEU A 219 12.63 1.21 -17.33
CA LEU A 219 13.62 2.23 -16.94
C LEU A 219 14.60 1.72 -15.87
N TRP A 220 14.43 0.48 -15.43
CA TRP A 220 15.19 -0.14 -14.34
C TRP A 220 16.10 -1.26 -14.85
N PRO A 221 17.28 -1.48 -14.22
CA PRO A 221 18.14 -2.61 -14.54
C PRO A 221 17.38 -3.92 -14.46
N ASP A 222 17.60 -4.80 -15.45
CA ASP A 222 16.98 -6.13 -15.55
C ASP A 222 15.43 -6.12 -15.43
N LYS A 223 14.82 -4.94 -15.64
CA LYS A 223 13.39 -4.68 -15.47
C LYS A 223 12.88 -5.00 -14.06
N GLN A 224 13.75 -4.94 -13.07
CA GLN A 224 13.41 -5.18 -11.68
C GLN A 224 13.10 -3.87 -10.96
N PHE A 225 11.83 -3.66 -10.69
CA PHE A 225 11.34 -2.48 -9.99
C PHE A 225 10.43 -2.91 -8.84
N ALA A 226 10.92 -2.79 -7.60
CA ALA A 226 10.10 -3.05 -6.42
C ALA A 226 8.95 -2.02 -6.36
N SER A 227 7.71 -2.48 -6.47
CA SER A 227 6.53 -1.61 -6.43
C SER A 227 5.70 -1.79 -5.15
N ALA A 228 5.76 -2.96 -4.53
CA ALA A 228 5.25 -3.18 -3.18
C ALA A 228 6.19 -4.08 -2.37
N LEU A 229 6.34 -3.72 -1.10
CA LEU A 229 7.18 -4.36 -0.10
C LEU A 229 6.37 -4.57 1.17
N ILE A 230 6.74 -5.54 1.98
CA ILE A 230 6.29 -5.61 3.37
C ILE A 230 7.27 -4.84 4.23
N ILE A 231 6.75 -3.92 5.02
CA ILE A 231 7.51 -3.26 6.09
C ILE A 231 6.88 -3.58 7.44
N GLY A 232 7.70 -3.58 8.48
CA GLY A 232 7.24 -3.83 9.84
C GLY A 232 7.82 -2.86 10.85
N ASN A 233 7.08 -2.67 11.94
CA ASN A 233 7.54 -1.94 13.11
C ASN A 233 8.60 -2.78 13.85
N THR A 234 9.79 -2.22 14.06
CA THR A 234 10.94 -2.94 14.64
C THR A 234 10.65 -3.46 16.06
N ASP A 235 9.90 -2.70 16.86
CA ASP A 235 9.55 -3.15 18.21
C ASP A 235 8.56 -4.31 18.17
N TYR A 236 7.58 -4.26 17.25
CA TYR A 236 6.66 -5.38 17.05
C TYR A 236 7.41 -6.64 16.60
N ILE A 237 8.27 -6.52 15.59
CA ILE A 237 9.10 -7.64 15.08
C ILE A 237 9.89 -8.30 16.20
N ARG A 238 10.55 -7.50 17.04
CA ARG A 238 11.39 -7.99 18.14
C ARG A 238 10.59 -8.69 19.24
N ASN A 239 9.41 -8.16 19.52
CA ASN A 239 8.57 -8.68 20.61
C ASN A 239 7.68 -9.86 20.18
N ASN A 240 7.46 -10.05 18.86
CA ASN A 240 6.56 -11.07 18.32
C ASN A 240 7.23 -11.85 17.15
N PRO A 241 8.45 -12.41 17.33
CA PRO A 241 9.20 -13.02 16.24
C PRO A 241 8.47 -14.23 15.62
N GLU A 242 7.80 -15.04 16.41
CA GLU A 242 7.05 -16.20 15.94
C GLU A 242 5.85 -15.76 15.07
N THR A 243 5.09 -14.75 15.51
CA THR A 243 3.97 -14.20 14.74
C THR A 243 4.46 -13.62 13.40
N VAL A 244 5.59 -12.90 13.40
CA VAL A 244 6.19 -12.34 12.18
C VAL A 244 6.67 -13.46 11.25
N SER A 245 7.29 -14.51 11.75
CA SER A 245 7.73 -15.66 10.96
C SER A 245 6.54 -16.38 10.31
N SER A 246 5.48 -16.69 11.06
CA SER A 246 4.25 -17.28 10.53
C SER A 246 3.57 -16.39 9.49
N PHE A 247 3.50 -15.08 9.75
CA PHE A 247 2.98 -14.12 8.78
C PHE A 247 3.77 -14.13 7.47
N LEU A 248 5.12 -14.10 7.53
CA LEU A 248 5.96 -14.16 6.35
C LEU A 248 5.86 -15.50 5.63
N GLN A 249 5.70 -16.61 6.35
CA GLN A 249 5.45 -17.92 5.74
C GLN A 249 4.13 -17.94 4.98
N SER A 250 3.05 -17.40 5.57
CA SER A 250 1.76 -17.29 4.89
C SER A 250 1.82 -16.35 3.69
N HIS A 251 2.60 -15.26 3.79
CA HIS A 251 2.85 -14.38 2.65
C HIS A 251 3.51 -15.12 1.48
N ARG A 252 4.59 -15.87 1.73
CA ARG A 252 5.27 -16.69 0.71
C ARG A 252 4.32 -17.71 0.07
N ASN A 253 3.50 -18.39 0.87
CA ASN A 253 2.51 -19.32 0.39
C ASN A 253 1.46 -18.62 -0.51
N THR A 254 1.04 -17.42 -0.12
CA THR A 254 0.08 -16.61 -0.91
C THR A 254 0.69 -16.14 -2.23
N VAL A 255 1.95 -15.68 -2.23
CA VAL A 255 2.70 -15.35 -3.46
C VAL A 255 2.72 -16.53 -4.44
N LYS A 256 3.07 -17.71 -3.94
CA LYS A 256 3.07 -18.92 -4.74
C LYS A 256 1.67 -19.24 -5.30
N TRP A 257 0.65 -19.18 -4.43
CA TRP A 257 -0.72 -19.47 -4.84
C TRP A 257 -1.22 -18.52 -5.93
N ILE A 258 -0.96 -17.21 -5.81
CA ILE A 258 -1.34 -16.21 -6.81
C ILE A 258 -0.71 -16.53 -8.17
N ASN A 259 0.58 -16.84 -8.19
CA ASN A 259 1.30 -17.17 -9.43
C ASN A 259 0.78 -18.45 -10.10
N GLU A 260 0.28 -19.40 -9.32
CA GLU A 260 -0.30 -20.66 -9.81
C GLU A 260 -1.78 -20.53 -10.19
N ASN A 261 -2.50 -19.51 -9.67
CA ASN A 261 -3.96 -19.40 -9.80
C ASN A 261 -4.40 -17.98 -10.26
N PRO A 262 -3.99 -17.51 -11.44
CA PRO A 262 -4.29 -16.13 -11.89
C PRO A 262 -5.78 -15.85 -12.08
N ILE A 263 -6.57 -16.84 -12.51
CA ILE A 263 -8.03 -16.68 -12.70
C ILE A 263 -8.73 -16.50 -11.36
N GLU A 264 -8.38 -17.33 -10.38
CA GLU A 264 -8.92 -17.26 -9.03
C GLU A 264 -8.48 -15.96 -8.35
N THR A 265 -7.24 -15.53 -8.53
CA THR A 265 -6.72 -14.24 -8.06
C THR A 265 -7.56 -13.08 -8.58
N ARG A 266 -7.87 -13.04 -9.89
CA ARG A 266 -8.78 -12.05 -10.45
C ARG A 266 -10.15 -12.07 -9.77
N ASN A 267 -10.72 -13.25 -9.56
CA ASN A 267 -12.05 -13.39 -8.97
C ASN A 267 -12.08 -12.89 -7.52
N VAL A 268 -11.05 -13.23 -6.74
CA VAL A 268 -10.88 -12.78 -5.34
C VAL A 268 -10.70 -11.26 -5.30
N PHE A 269 -9.84 -10.70 -6.13
CA PHE A 269 -9.61 -9.28 -6.21
C PHE A 269 -10.89 -8.50 -6.59
N ASN A 270 -11.65 -8.96 -7.58
CA ASN A 270 -12.90 -8.36 -7.97
C ASN A 270 -13.99 -8.47 -6.88
N ALA A 271 -14.04 -9.56 -6.13
CA ALA A 271 -14.93 -9.71 -4.99
C ALA A 271 -14.59 -8.70 -3.88
N PHE A 272 -13.30 -8.53 -3.58
CA PHE A 272 -12.80 -7.51 -2.66
C PHE A 272 -13.19 -6.10 -3.11
N LEU A 273 -12.92 -5.71 -4.37
CA LEU A 273 -13.30 -4.39 -4.89
C LEU A 273 -14.80 -4.15 -4.79
N LYS A 274 -15.62 -5.15 -5.12
CA LYS A 274 -17.07 -5.05 -5.00
C LYS A 274 -17.52 -4.84 -3.55
N SER A 275 -16.90 -5.51 -2.62
CA SER A 275 -17.19 -5.34 -1.18
C SER A 275 -16.74 -3.97 -0.67
N TYR A 276 -15.54 -3.54 -1.06
CA TYR A 276 -14.91 -2.33 -0.56
C TYR A 276 -15.39 -1.04 -1.24
N LEU A 277 -15.51 -1.04 -2.59
CA LEU A 277 -15.88 0.12 -3.39
C LEU A 277 -17.31 0.08 -3.94
N GLY A 278 -18.04 -1.03 -3.74
CA GLY A 278 -19.38 -1.24 -4.30
C GLY A 278 -19.41 -1.62 -5.78
N GLN A 279 -18.26 -1.72 -6.45
CA GLN A 279 -18.13 -2.07 -7.87
C GLN A 279 -16.91 -2.93 -8.13
N SER A 280 -16.97 -3.74 -9.18
CA SER A 280 -15.83 -4.55 -9.68
C SER A 280 -15.36 -3.99 -11.02
N LEU A 281 -14.13 -4.34 -11.39
CA LEU A 281 -13.57 -4.06 -12.72
C LEU A 281 -13.96 -5.17 -13.71
N SER A 282 -13.85 -4.89 -15.02
CA SER A 282 -13.97 -5.94 -16.01
C SER A 282 -12.88 -6.99 -15.86
N ASN A 283 -13.18 -8.24 -16.24
CA ASN A 283 -12.16 -9.31 -16.17
C ASN A 283 -10.95 -8.98 -17.04
N GLU A 284 -11.17 -8.35 -18.19
CA GLU A 284 -10.09 -7.95 -19.10
C GLU A 284 -9.14 -6.93 -18.43
N VAL A 285 -9.67 -5.94 -17.75
CA VAL A 285 -8.85 -4.95 -17.00
C VAL A 285 -8.02 -5.63 -15.92
N VAL A 286 -8.63 -6.52 -15.14
CA VAL A 286 -7.90 -7.21 -14.06
C VAL A 286 -6.86 -8.19 -14.59
N ASP A 287 -7.20 -8.96 -15.63
CA ASP A 287 -6.25 -9.90 -16.24
C ASP A 287 -5.06 -9.17 -16.87
N THR A 288 -5.30 -8.06 -17.59
CA THR A 288 -4.25 -7.21 -18.14
C THR A 288 -3.39 -6.61 -17.04
N ALA A 289 -4.01 -6.04 -16.01
CA ALA A 289 -3.29 -5.47 -14.89
C ALA A 289 -2.41 -6.51 -14.16
N LEU A 290 -2.93 -7.72 -13.91
CA LEU A 290 -2.16 -8.82 -13.33
C LEU A 290 -0.98 -9.24 -14.21
N SER A 291 -1.16 -9.26 -15.53
CA SER A 291 -0.07 -9.63 -16.47
C SER A 291 1.08 -8.61 -16.50
N ASN A 292 0.85 -7.39 -16.03
CA ASN A 292 1.84 -6.33 -15.90
C ASN A 292 2.57 -6.34 -14.55
N LEU A 293 2.30 -7.34 -13.69
CA LEU A 293 2.91 -7.49 -12.38
C LEU A 293 3.74 -8.77 -12.33
N GLN A 294 4.82 -8.71 -11.58
CA GLN A 294 5.52 -9.89 -11.08
C GLN A 294 5.27 -9.99 -9.57
N ILE A 295 4.46 -10.96 -9.16
CA ILE A 295 4.21 -11.22 -7.74
C ILE A 295 5.38 -12.02 -7.19
N THR A 296 6.07 -11.48 -6.18
CA THR A 296 7.32 -12.02 -5.65
C THR A 296 7.48 -11.69 -4.17
N ASP A 297 8.14 -12.55 -3.42
CA ASP A 297 8.57 -12.29 -2.05
C ASP A 297 10.01 -11.73 -1.96
N ASP A 298 10.73 -11.69 -3.09
CA ASP A 298 12.03 -11.04 -3.19
C ASP A 298 11.89 -9.51 -3.03
N PRO A 299 12.55 -8.88 -2.04
CA PRO A 299 12.51 -7.44 -1.84
C PRO A 299 13.25 -6.64 -2.93
N LEU A 300 13.97 -7.29 -3.83
CA LEU A 300 14.75 -6.68 -4.93
C LEU A 300 15.72 -5.62 -4.39
N LEU A 301 16.73 -6.05 -3.64
CA LEU A 301 17.67 -5.19 -2.92
C LEU A 301 18.26 -4.08 -3.81
N ASP A 302 18.72 -4.45 -5.01
CA ASP A 302 19.35 -3.50 -5.95
C ASP A 302 18.36 -2.41 -6.40
N SER A 303 17.08 -2.76 -6.57
CA SER A 303 16.01 -1.81 -6.86
C SER A 303 15.83 -0.82 -5.71
N ILE A 304 15.87 -1.28 -4.46
CA ILE A 304 15.72 -0.43 -3.27
C ILE A 304 16.90 0.53 -3.12
N TYR A 305 18.13 0.07 -3.29
CA TYR A 305 19.32 0.92 -3.23
C TYR A 305 19.32 1.96 -4.36
N LEU A 306 19.00 1.56 -5.60
CA LEU A 306 18.90 2.47 -6.72
C LEU A 306 17.77 3.51 -6.53
N PHE A 307 16.63 3.10 -5.98
CA PHE A 307 15.54 4.02 -5.66
C PHE A 307 15.99 5.06 -4.61
N ALA A 308 16.70 4.63 -3.58
CA ALA A 308 17.24 5.53 -2.56
C ALA A 308 18.21 6.56 -3.17
N GLU A 309 19.11 6.14 -4.06
CA GLU A 309 20.01 7.04 -4.78
C GLU A 309 19.24 8.08 -5.61
N GLN A 310 18.20 7.65 -6.32
CA GLN A 310 17.34 8.54 -7.10
C GLN A 310 16.60 9.54 -6.20
N ALA A 311 16.04 9.09 -5.09
CA ALA A 311 15.34 9.92 -4.12
C ALA A 311 16.28 10.94 -3.45
N ASP A 312 17.52 10.53 -3.12
CA ASP A 312 18.54 11.42 -2.55
C ASP A 312 18.95 12.51 -3.54
N SER A 313 19.18 12.15 -4.80
CA SER A 313 19.53 13.11 -5.87
C SER A 313 18.49 14.22 -6.06
N LEU A 314 17.23 13.93 -5.72
CA LEU A 314 16.10 14.87 -5.76
C LEU A 314 15.93 15.65 -4.45
N GLY A 315 16.70 15.31 -3.41
CA GLY A 315 16.66 15.94 -2.08
C GLY A 315 15.52 15.41 -1.18
N TYR A 316 14.97 14.24 -1.46
CA TYR A 316 13.90 13.63 -0.65
C TYR A 316 14.43 13.00 0.65
N LEU A 317 15.70 12.57 0.69
CA LEU A 317 16.26 11.84 1.84
C LEU A 317 16.99 12.72 2.87
N GLY A 318 16.92 14.04 2.70
CA GLY A 318 17.47 15.01 3.65
C GLY A 318 18.81 15.62 3.23
N ARG A 319 19.45 16.41 4.12
CA ARG A 319 20.63 17.23 3.78
C ARG A 319 21.97 16.62 4.18
N HIS A 320 21.98 15.50 4.87
CA HIS A 320 23.20 14.97 5.54
C HIS A 320 23.67 13.60 5.03
N GLY A 321 23.25 13.23 3.83
CA GLY A 321 23.42 11.88 3.32
C GLY A 321 22.40 10.92 3.93
N TYR A 322 22.35 9.69 3.40
CA TYR A 322 21.45 8.65 3.91
C TYR A 322 22.22 7.34 4.12
N ASP A 323 21.75 6.56 5.07
CA ASP A 323 22.23 5.19 5.32
C ASP A 323 21.02 4.27 5.47
N ILE A 324 20.90 3.33 4.53
CA ILE A 324 19.85 2.30 4.53
C ILE A 324 20.42 0.90 4.67
N SER A 325 21.65 0.76 5.13
CA SER A 325 22.31 -0.55 5.31
C SER A 325 21.53 -1.48 6.23
N GLU A 326 20.81 -0.92 7.19
CA GLU A 326 20.01 -1.68 8.16
C GLU A 326 18.50 -1.73 7.80
N ILE A 327 18.10 -1.30 6.60
CA ILE A 327 16.66 -1.25 6.24
C ILE A 327 16.02 -2.65 6.15
N PHE A 328 16.81 -3.66 5.78
CA PHE A 328 16.32 -5.03 5.63
C PHE A 328 16.32 -5.77 6.97
N TYR A 329 15.29 -6.53 7.19
CA TYR A 329 15.21 -7.53 8.24
C TYR A 329 15.58 -8.88 7.64
N TYR A 330 16.53 -9.56 8.25
CA TYR A 330 16.94 -10.91 7.87
C TYR A 330 16.41 -11.87 8.92
N ASP A 331 15.46 -12.70 8.53
CA ASP A 331 15.02 -13.86 9.32
C ASP A 331 16.11 -14.94 9.29
N SER A 332 16.17 -15.80 10.31
CA SER A 332 17.12 -16.93 10.36
C SER A 332 17.04 -17.81 9.10
N ASP A 333 15.84 -17.98 8.55
CA ASP A 333 15.60 -18.79 7.36
C ASP A 333 16.05 -18.09 6.06
N SER A 334 16.08 -16.76 6.02
CA SER A 334 16.55 -15.98 4.86
C SER A 334 18.09 -15.96 4.77
N VAL A 335 18.80 -16.13 5.87
CA VAL A 335 20.28 -16.20 5.89
C VAL A 335 20.79 -17.51 5.29
N GLU A 336 20.08 -18.62 5.46
CA GLU A 336 20.43 -19.91 4.86
C GLU A 336 20.26 -19.94 3.33
N ALA A 337 19.31 -19.15 2.78
CA ALA A 337 19.06 -19.09 1.33
C ALA A 337 20.09 -18.23 0.57
N MET A 338 20.89 -17.41 1.27
CA MET A 338 21.92 -16.53 0.68
C MET A 338 23.35 -17.12 0.75
N THR A 339 23.53 -18.27 1.41
CA THR A 339 24.82 -18.99 1.50
C THR A 339 24.83 -20.24 0.63
#